data_309b22ccc2600792090ba7302e007553
#
_entry.id   309b22ccc2600792090ba7302e007553
#
_cell.length_a   1.000
_cell.length_b   1.000
_cell.length_c   1.000
_cell.angle_alpha   90.00
_cell.angle_beta   90.00
_cell.angle_gamma   90.00
#
_symmetry.space_group_name_H-M   'P 1'
#
loop_
_entity.id
_entity.type
_entity.pdbx_description
1 polymer ?
#
loop_
_entity_poly.entity_id
_entity_poly.type
_entity_poly.pdbx_seq_one_letter_code
_entity_poly.pdbx_strand_id
1 'polypeptide(L)'
;MDKKLVHLFKCGNMIIPLYFLKNYKKFKIEFEDFVFLIYLYNLGDGTLFNPKMISDSLGYSLSEVMQFISRLSDSNYIELKVVSGDKGIQEEVISLERFYDKLSFIMMDDCIKKEDDTTSCFDSIEKEFGRTLSPMEYEIIKAWKENGHRDELIMEAVKEATFNGVNSLRYIDRILYNWEKGGIKTRADVEKMKRKK
;
A
#
# COMPACT_ATOMS: atom_id res chain seq x y z
N MET A 1 -37.98 11.18 18.30
CA MET A 1 -36.84 10.81 17.45
C MET A 1 -37.38 10.58 16.04
N ASP A 2 -36.88 11.34 15.08
CA ASP A 2 -37.42 11.33 13.71
C ASP A 2 -37.28 9.93 13.08
N LYS A 3 -38.38 9.35 12.57
CA LYS A 3 -38.42 8.02 11.94
C LYS A 3 -37.40 7.90 10.78
N LYS A 4 -37.09 9.03 10.11
CA LYS A 4 -36.08 9.11 9.04
C LYS A 4 -34.66 8.89 9.58
N LEU A 5 -34.31 9.45 10.74
CA LEU A 5 -33.04 9.25 11.39
C LEU A 5 -32.82 7.81 11.84
N VAL A 6 -33.88 7.16 12.36
CA VAL A 6 -33.83 5.75 12.74
C VAL A 6 -33.57 4.84 11.53
N HIS A 7 -34.14 5.20 10.37
CA HIS A 7 -33.92 4.45 9.13
C HIS A 7 -32.46 4.55 8.65
N LEU A 8 -31.84 5.72 8.74
CA LEU A 8 -30.44 5.94 8.41
C LEU A 8 -29.49 5.05 9.21
N PHE A 9 -29.74 4.85 10.50
CA PHE A 9 -28.95 3.96 11.35
C PHE A 9 -29.21 2.47 11.09
N LYS A 10 -30.34 2.13 10.46
CA LYS A 10 -30.70 0.74 10.08
C LYS A 10 -30.13 0.32 8.73
N CYS A 11 -29.65 1.25 7.90
CA CYS A 11 -29.07 0.95 6.58
C CYS A 11 -27.75 0.17 6.66
N GLY A 12 -27.20 -0.01 7.86
CA GLY A 12 -25.92 -0.68 8.07
C GLY A 12 -24.72 0.22 7.78
N ASN A 13 -23.55 -0.31 8.03
CA ASN A 13 -22.27 0.37 7.79
C ASN A 13 -21.41 -0.49 6.86
N MET A 14 -20.66 0.16 6.00
CA MET A 14 -19.65 -0.49 5.16
C MET A 14 -18.26 -0.26 5.78
N ILE A 15 -17.48 -1.31 5.95
CA ILE A 15 -16.13 -1.26 6.47
C ILE A 15 -15.16 -1.23 5.30
N ILE A 16 -14.32 -0.19 5.25
CA ILE A 16 -13.28 -0.07 4.24
C ILE A 16 -11.92 -0.17 4.93
N PRO A 17 -11.15 -1.25 4.72
CA PRO A 17 -9.79 -1.34 5.24
C PRO A 17 -8.95 -0.17 4.75
N LEU A 18 -8.22 0.49 5.65
CA LEU A 18 -7.41 1.66 5.31
C LEU A 18 -6.36 1.35 4.22
N TYR A 19 -5.88 0.12 4.17
CA TYR A 19 -4.97 -0.36 3.13
C TYR A 19 -5.58 -0.23 1.73
N PHE A 20 -6.87 -0.54 1.56
CA PHE A 20 -7.57 -0.43 0.28
C PHE A 20 -7.63 1.03 -0.20
N LEU A 21 -7.99 1.95 0.70
CA LEU A 21 -8.05 3.38 0.38
C LEU A 21 -6.68 3.94 0.02
N LYS A 22 -5.64 3.59 0.78
CA LYS A 22 -4.26 4.06 0.51
C LYS A 22 -3.73 3.58 -0.83
N ASN A 23 -4.16 2.41 -1.27
CA ASN A 23 -3.66 1.75 -2.48
C ASN A 23 -4.69 1.69 -3.61
N TYR A 24 -5.80 2.44 -3.50
CA TYR A 24 -6.89 2.31 -4.46
C TYR A 24 -6.44 2.45 -5.92
N LYS A 25 -5.49 3.35 -6.22
CA LYS A 25 -4.95 3.56 -7.57
C LYS A 25 -4.24 2.33 -8.15
N LYS A 26 -3.75 1.43 -7.31
CA LYS A 26 -3.10 0.18 -7.74
C LYS A 26 -4.10 -0.84 -8.27
N PHE A 27 -5.37 -0.72 -7.91
CA PHE A 27 -6.42 -1.58 -8.44
C PHE A 27 -6.71 -1.29 -9.93
N LYS A 28 -6.37 -0.11 -10.45
CA LYS A 28 -6.54 0.27 -11.87
C LYS A 28 -7.99 0.09 -12.37
N ILE A 29 -8.94 0.39 -11.54
CA ILE A 29 -10.38 0.44 -11.85
C ILE A 29 -10.92 1.83 -11.50
N GLU A 30 -12.07 2.18 -12.08
CA GLU A 30 -12.74 3.43 -11.76
C GLU A 30 -13.17 3.48 -10.29
N PHE A 31 -13.27 4.67 -9.72
CA PHE A 31 -13.59 4.83 -8.31
C PHE A 31 -14.96 4.26 -7.95
N GLU A 32 -15.94 4.37 -8.84
CA GLU A 32 -17.28 3.80 -8.64
C GLU A 32 -17.23 2.27 -8.59
N ASP A 33 -16.48 1.63 -9.51
CA ASP A 33 -16.26 0.18 -9.51
C ASP A 33 -15.54 -0.27 -8.24
N PHE A 34 -14.57 0.53 -7.77
CA PHE A 34 -13.88 0.26 -6.51
C PHE A 34 -14.85 0.31 -5.31
N VAL A 35 -15.71 1.32 -5.22
CA VAL A 35 -16.71 1.42 -4.14
C VAL A 35 -17.68 0.23 -4.20
N PHE A 36 -18.13 -0.15 -5.41
CA PHE A 36 -19.00 -1.29 -5.60
C PHE A 36 -18.30 -2.62 -5.21
N LEU A 37 -17.03 -2.78 -5.56
CA LEU A 37 -16.21 -3.92 -5.14
C LEU A 37 -16.09 -4.01 -3.60
N ILE A 38 -15.90 -2.87 -2.91
CA ILE A 38 -15.88 -2.83 -1.45
C ILE A 38 -17.25 -3.20 -0.86
N TYR A 39 -18.34 -2.83 -1.50
CA TYR A 39 -19.66 -3.28 -1.09
C TYR A 39 -19.78 -4.80 -1.19
N LEU A 40 -19.36 -5.40 -2.30
CA LEU A 40 -19.34 -6.87 -2.45
C LEU A 40 -18.44 -7.55 -1.41
N TYR A 41 -17.28 -6.96 -1.12
CA TYR A 41 -16.38 -7.42 -0.06
C TYR A 41 -17.06 -7.46 1.31
N ASN A 42 -17.91 -6.45 1.61
CA ASN A 42 -18.68 -6.42 2.88
C ASN A 42 -19.85 -7.41 2.91
N LEU A 43 -20.36 -7.84 1.76
CA LEU A 43 -21.33 -8.95 1.70
C LEU A 43 -20.69 -10.29 2.02
N GLY A 44 -19.40 -10.45 1.70
CA GLY A 44 -18.62 -11.67 1.90
C GLY A 44 -18.49 -12.53 0.65
N ASP A 45 -17.43 -13.34 0.63
CA ASP A 45 -17.17 -14.29 -0.44
C ASP A 45 -18.23 -15.41 -0.47
N GLY A 46 -18.62 -15.82 -1.66
CA GLY A 46 -19.66 -16.84 -1.85
C GLY A 46 -21.09 -16.36 -1.58
N THR A 47 -21.31 -15.04 -1.46
CA THR A 47 -22.67 -14.50 -1.30
C THR A 47 -23.50 -14.76 -2.55
N LEU A 48 -24.78 -15.18 -2.35
CA LEU A 48 -25.73 -15.38 -3.42
C LEU A 48 -25.88 -14.13 -4.29
N PHE A 49 -25.74 -14.29 -5.59
CA PHE A 49 -25.91 -13.20 -6.54
C PHE A 49 -27.40 -12.86 -6.70
N ASN A 50 -27.78 -11.76 -6.07
CA ASN A 50 -29.14 -11.22 -6.20
C ASN A 50 -29.08 -9.74 -6.62
N PRO A 51 -29.11 -9.47 -7.93
CA PRO A 51 -28.99 -8.11 -8.45
C PRO A 51 -30.11 -7.18 -7.97
N LYS A 52 -31.31 -7.72 -7.69
CA LYS A 52 -32.41 -6.91 -7.15
C LYS A 52 -32.14 -6.46 -5.71
N MET A 53 -31.64 -7.34 -4.87
CA MET A 53 -31.24 -7.00 -3.50
C MET A 53 -30.14 -5.93 -3.49
N ILE A 54 -29.16 -6.05 -4.38
CA ILE A 54 -28.06 -5.07 -4.51
C ILE A 54 -28.62 -3.71 -4.99
N SER A 55 -29.50 -3.73 -6.00
CA SER A 55 -30.21 -2.55 -6.52
C SER A 55 -30.99 -1.83 -5.39
N ASP A 56 -31.79 -2.56 -4.65
CA ASP A 56 -32.60 -2.01 -3.56
C ASP A 56 -31.72 -1.46 -2.41
N SER A 57 -30.56 -2.08 -2.15
CA SER A 57 -29.64 -1.68 -1.07
C SER A 57 -28.85 -0.42 -1.40
N LEU A 58 -28.42 -0.26 -2.65
CA LEU A 58 -27.55 0.84 -3.09
C LEU A 58 -28.28 1.97 -3.82
N GLY A 59 -29.54 1.75 -4.21
CA GLY A 59 -30.34 2.71 -4.98
C GLY A 59 -29.96 2.81 -6.46
N TYR A 60 -29.16 1.86 -6.98
CA TYR A 60 -28.86 1.75 -8.41
C TYR A 60 -29.98 1.01 -9.17
N SER A 61 -30.11 1.27 -10.46
CA SER A 61 -30.98 0.46 -11.32
C SER A 61 -30.38 -0.95 -11.53
N LEU A 62 -31.20 -1.93 -11.88
CA LEU A 62 -30.72 -3.28 -12.21
C LEU A 62 -29.68 -3.25 -13.35
N SER A 63 -29.86 -2.37 -14.33
CA SER A 63 -28.92 -2.21 -15.44
C SER A 63 -27.54 -1.73 -14.97
N GLU A 64 -27.48 -0.76 -14.05
CA GLU A 64 -26.24 -0.27 -13.48
C GLU A 64 -25.55 -1.36 -12.65
N VAL A 65 -26.29 -2.10 -11.83
CA VAL A 65 -25.74 -3.23 -11.07
C VAL A 65 -25.12 -4.25 -12.01
N MET A 66 -25.79 -4.63 -13.09
CA MET A 66 -25.24 -5.58 -14.07
C MET A 66 -24.01 -5.04 -14.78
N GLN A 67 -23.95 -3.74 -15.06
CA GLN A 67 -22.75 -3.11 -15.63
C GLN A 67 -21.57 -3.14 -14.65
N PHE A 68 -21.76 -2.87 -13.36
CA PHE A 68 -20.72 -3.00 -12.35
C PHE A 68 -20.19 -4.43 -12.27
N ILE A 69 -21.08 -5.42 -12.22
CA ILE A 69 -20.72 -6.84 -12.21
C ILE A 69 -19.91 -7.21 -13.45
N SER A 70 -20.36 -6.79 -14.65
CA SER A 70 -19.63 -7.06 -15.90
C SER A 70 -18.23 -6.45 -15.88
N ARG A 71 -18.10 -5.15 -15.56
CA ARG A 71 -16.79 -4.47 -15.52
C ARG A 71 -15.83 -5.09 -14.50
N LEU A 72 -16.32 -5.46 -13.32
CA LEU A 72 -15.49 -6.12 -12.29
C LEU A 72 -15.09 -7.53 -12.69
N SER A 73 -15.98 -8.27 -13.37
CA SER A 73 -15.68 -9.59 -13.92
C SER A 73 -14.67 -9.52 -15.07
N ASP A 74 -14.86 -8.61 -16.03
CA ASP A 74 -13.95 -8.38 -17.16
C ASP A 74 -12.55 -7.94 -16.67
N SER A 75 -12.53 -7.16 -15.60
CA SER A 75 -11.30 -6.74 -14.93
C SER A 75 -10.71 -7.81 -14.00
N ASN A 76 -11.29 -9.02 -13.95
CA ASN A 76 -10.86 -10.13 -13.08
C ASN A 76 -10.80 -9.78 -11.59
N TYR A 77 -11.78 -9.07 -11.06
CA TYR A 77 -11.92 -8.83 -9.62
C TYR A 77 -12.91 -9.78 -8.97
N ILE A 78 -13.93 -10.18 -9.70
CA ILE A 78 -14.96 -11.10 -9.23
C ILE A 78 -15.21 -12.19 -10.26
N GLU A 79 -15.86 -13.25 -9.82
CA GLU A 79 -16.36 -14.32 -10.68
C GLU A 79 -17.74 -14.75 -10.20
N LEU A 80 -18.69 -14.95 -11.12
CA LEU A 80 -19.96 -15.58 -10.82
C LEU A 80 -19.77 -17.09 -10.98
N LYS A 81 -19.91 -17.82 -9.86
CA LYS A 81 -19.81 -19.29 -9.83
C LYS A 81 -21.18 -19.91 -9.60
N VAL A 82 -21.45 -20.98 -10.32
CA VAL A 82 -22.64 -21.79 -10.07
C VAL A 82 -22.30 -22.86 -9.04
N VAL A 83 -23.00 -22.86 -7.94
CA VAL A 83 -22.83 -23.84 -6.85
C VAL A 83 -24.12 -24.64 -6.66
N SER A 84 -24.00 -25.88 -6.18
CA SER A 84 -25.16 -26.68 -5.79
C SER A 84 -25.62 -26.24 -4.41
N GLY A 85 -26.74 -25.56 -4.35
CA GLY A 85 -27.37 -25.17 -3.10
C GLY A 85 -28.19 -26.32 -2.46
N ASP A 86 -28.94 -25.98 -1.43
CA ASP A 86 -29.82 -26.95 -0.74
C ASP A 86 -30.85 -27.55 -1.71
N LYS A 87 -31.06 -28.85 -1.63
CA LYS A 87 -31.99 -29.64 -2.46
C LYS A 87 -31.61 -29.75 -3.96
N GLY A 88 -30.32 -29.53 -4.32
CA GLY A 88 -29.86 -29.68 -5.69
C GLY A 88 -30.26 -28.52 -6.64
N ILE A 89 -30.71 -27.40 -6.09
CA ILE A 89 -30.96 -26.18 -6.84
C ILE A 89 -29.60 -25.55 -7.17
N GLN A 90 -29.39 -25.19 -8.44
CA GLN A 90 -28.18 -24.44 -8.84
C GLN A 90 -28.37 -22.97 -8.46
N GLU A 91 -27.39 -22.43 -7.76
CA GLU A 91 -27.38 -21.05 -7.29
C GLU A 91 -26.14 -20.35 -7.82
N GLU A 92 -26.29 -19.10 -8.23
CA GLU A 92 -25.16 -18.26 -8.60
C GLU A 92 -24.65 -17.50 -7.38
N VAL A 93 -23.34 -17.55 -7.15
CA VAL A 93 -22.66 -16.85 -6.07
C VAL A 93 -21.57 -15.95 -6.61
N ILE A 94 -21.28 -14.87 -5.90
CA ILE A 94 -20.18 -13.96 -6.19
C ILE A 94 -18.94 -14.49 -5.48
N SER A 95 -17.91 -14.88 -6.25
CA SER A 95 -16.61 -15.25 -5.72
C SER A 95 -15.66 -14.06 -5.76
N LEU A 96 -15.00 -13.80 -4.63
CA LEU A 96 -13.98 -12.76 -4.44
C LEU A 96 -12.55 -13.34 -4.47
N GLU A 97 -12.35 -14.62 -4.78
CA GLU A 97 -11.02 -15.25 -4.83
C GLU A 97 -10.05 -14.43 -5.70
N ARG A 98 -10.48 -14.01 -6.87
CA ARG A 98 -9.68 -13.19 -7.78
C ARG A 98 -9.29 -11.83 -7.20
N PHE A 99 -10.17 -11.25 -6.40
CA PHE A 99 -9.86 -10.02 -5.66
C PHE A 99 -8.77 -10.26 -4.62
N TYR A 100 -8.84 -11.35 -3.85
CA TYR A 100 -7.83 -11.71 -2.85
C TYR A 100 -6.48 -12.03 -3.49
N ASP A 101 -6.47 -12.70 -4.65
CA ASP A 101 -5.24 -12.95 -5.40
C ASP A 101 -4.57 -11.63 -5.82
N LYS A 102 -5.34 -10.73 -6.44
CA LYS A 102 -4.81 -9.41 -6.83
C LYS A 102 -4.33 -8.60 -5.63
N LEU A 103 -5.06 -8.64 -4.53
CA LEU A 103 -4.66 -7.97 -3.30
C LEU A 103 -3.33 -8.51 -2.78
N SER A 104 -3.14 -9.83 -2.81
CA SER A 104 -1.89 -10.49 -2.43
C SER A 104 -0.73 -10.01 -3.31
N PHE A 105 -0.90 -9.89 -4.61
CA PHE A 105 0.11 -9.34 -5.52
C PHE A 105 0.45 -7.89 -5.21
N ILE A 106 -0.56 -7.04 -4.94
CA ILE A 106 -0.35 -5.64 -4.56
C ILE A 106 0.45 -5.55 -3.25
N MET A 107 0.13 -6.40 -2.28
CA MET A 107 0.84 -6.45 -1.00
C MET A 107 2.28 -6.94 -1.15
N MET A 108 2.51 -7.98 -1.97
CA MET A 108 3.86 -8.50 -2.27
C MET A 108 4.72 -7.44 -2.95
N ASP A 109 4.19 -6.72 -3.95
CA ASP A 109 4.88 -5.63 -4.64
C ASP A 109 5.28 -4.50 -3.66
N ASP A 110 4.44 -4.21 -2.67
CA ASP A 110 4.76 -3.24 -1.61
C ASP A 110 5.84 -3.73 -0.64
N CYS A 111 5.87 -5.04 -0.35
CA CYS A 111 6.93 -5.64 0.46
C CYS A 111 8.26 -5.63 -0.29
N ILE A 112 8.26 -6.06 -1.56
CA ILE A 112 9.46 -6.09 -2.40
C ILE A 112 10.03 -4.68 -2.57
N LYS A 113 9.20 -3.67 -2.85
CA LYS A 113 9.66 -2.28 -2.97
C LYS A 113 10.26 -1.73 -1.68
N LYS A 114 9.76 -2.15 -0.51
CA LYS A 114 10.36 -1.78 0.77
C LYS A 114 11.69 -2.49 1.00
N GLU A 115 11.83 -3.74 0.55
CA GLU A 115 13.08 -4.49 0.62
C GLU A 115 14.10 -3.95 -0.39
N ASP A 116 13.68 -3.62 -1.62
CA ASP A 116 14.55 -3.02 -2.65
C ASP A 116 15.10 -1.67 -2.22
N ASP A 117 14.29 -0.78 -1.61
CA ASP A 117 14.77 0.48 -1.07
C ASP A 117 15.81 0.26 0.04
N THR A 118 15.65 -0.81 0.85
CA THR A 118 16.60 -1.12 1.92
C THR A 118 17.88 -1.73 1.37
N THR A 119 17.76 -2.69 0.45
CA THR A 119 18.88 -3.36 -0.22
C THR A 119 19.67 -2.36 -1.07
N SER A 120 18.99 -1.48 -1.79
CA SER A 120 19.63 -0.43 -2.60
C SER A 120 20.49 0.54 -1.76
N CYS A 121 20.08 0.88 -0.54
CA CYS A 121 20.88 1.74 0.33
C CYS A 121 22.17 1.05 0.80
N PHE A 122 22.08 -0.21 1.23
CA PHE A 122 23.23 -1.00 1.66
C PHE A 122 24.20 -1.25 0.50
N ASP A 123 23.72 -1.69 -0.64
CA ASP A 123 24.53 -1.91 -1.84
C ASP A 123 25.24 -0.64 -2.29
N SER A 124 24.56 0.51 -2.19
CA SER A 124 25.13 1.81 -2.53
C SER A 124 26.26 2.21 -1.58
N ILE A 125 26.14 1.91 -0.29
CA ILE A 125 27.17 2.17 0.71
C ILE A 125 28.37 1.21 0.50
N GLU A 126 28.12 -0.08 0.24
CA GLU A 126 29.17 -1.05 -0.09
C GLU A 126 29.98 -0.63 -1.31
N LYS A 127 29.28 -0.17 -2.34
CA LYS A 127 29.91 0.35 -3.56
C LYS A 127 30.78 1.59 -3.30
N GLU A 128 30.29 2.52 -2.45
CA GLU A 128 31.03 3.73 -2.09
C GLU A 128 32.24 3.41 -1.21
N PHE A 129 32.14 2.43 -0.34
CA PHE A 129 33.26 1.96 0.51
C PHE A 129 34.21 1.03 -0.20
N GLY A 130 33.81 0.45 -1.38
CA GLY A 130 34.60 -0.51 -2.13
C GLY A 130 34.78 -1.87 -1.40
N ARG A 131 33.93 -2.18 -0.42
CA ARG A 131 33.91 -3.44 0.33
C ARG A 131 32.53 -3.78 0.85
N THR A 132 32.31 -5.05 1.17
CA THR A 132 31.10 -5.50 1.88
C THR A 132 31.03 -4.95 3.30
N LEU A 133 29.80 -4.73 3.75
CA LEU A 133 29.52 -4.31 5.12
C LEU A 133 29.57 -5.53 6.07
N SER A 134 30.06 -5.31 7.28
CA SER A 134 29.95 -6.31 8.35
C SER A 134 28.54 -6.37 8.92
N PRO A 135 28.13 -7.48 9.57
CA PRO A 135 26.82 -7.60 10.20
C PRO A 135 26.51 -6.45 11.17
N MET A 136 27.51 -5.98 11.92
CA MET A 136 27.37 -4.86 12.84
C MET A 136 27.10 -3.54 12.09
N GLU A 137 27.71 -3.34 10.92
CA GLU A 137 27.50 -2.16 10.10
C GLU A 137 26.10 -2.14 9.49
N TYR A 138 25.55 -3.30 9.12
CA TYR A 138 24.16 -3.43 8.69
C TYR A 138 23.19 -2.98 9.79
N GLU A 139 23.41 -3.40 11.05
CA GLU A 139 22.55 -2.98 12.17
C GLU A 139 22.63 -1.49 12.45
N ILE A 140 23.80 -0.87 12.32
CA ILE A 140 23.96 0.59 12.48
C ILE A 140 23.16 1.36 11.39
N ILE A 141 23.26 0.95 10.14
CA ILE A 141 22.54 1.60 9.05
C ILE A 141 21.03 1.41 9.21
N LYS A 142 20.60 0.23 9.63
CA LYS A 142 19.21 -0.06 9.95
C LYS A 142 18.69 0.85 11.07
N ALA A 143 19.46 1.04 12.13
CA ALA A 143 19.12 1.95 13.22
C ALA A 143 18.96 3.40 12.74
N TRP A 144 19.76 3.88 11.80
CA TRP A 144 19.57 5.22 11.20
C TRP A 144 18.22 5.33 10.49
N LYS A 145 17.82 4.31 9.75
CA LYS A 145 16.51 4.27 9.07
C LYS A 145 15.35 4.24 10.06
N GLU A 146 15.47 3.44 11.11
CA GLU A 146 14.48 3.35 12.19
C GLU A 146 14.35 4.68 12.97
N ASN A 147 15.43 5.43 13.11
CA ASN A 147 15.46 6.78 13.68
C ASN A 147 14.90 7.86 12.73
N GLY A 148 14.42 7.47 11.53
CA GLY A 148 13.75 8.37 10.59
C GLY A 148 14.66 9.06 9.59
N HIS A 149 15.96 8.70 9.52
CA HIS A 149 16.83 9.20 8.46
C HIS A 149 16.44 8.58 7.11
N ARG A 150 16.22 9.41 6.11
CA ARG A 150 15.91 8.96 4.73
C ARG A 150 17.17 8.47 4.04
N ASP A 151 17.04 7.48 3.17
CA ASP A 151 18.14 6.90 2.41
C ASP A 151 18.95 7.94 1.65
N GLU A 152 18.28 8.93 1.05
CA GLU A 152 18.93 10.07 0.38
C GLU A 152 19.87 10.84 1.30
N LEU A 153 19.45 11.07 2.56
CA LEU A 153 20.25 11.80 3.55
C LEU A 153 21.43 10.97 4.03
N ILE A 154 21.21 9.68 4.26
CA ILE A 154 22.26 8.71 4.62
C ILE A 154 23.34 8.69 3.52
N MET A 155 22.93 8.59 2.24
CA MET A 155 23.87 8.57 1.12
C MET A 155 24.65 9.89 0.96
N GLU A 156 24.03 11.04 1.22
CA GLU A 156 24.76 12.31 1.22
C GLU A 156 25.80 12.39 2.36
N ALA A 157 25.49 11.81 3.54
CA ALA A 157 26.44 11.72 4.66
C ALA A 157 27.59 10.74 4.34
N VAL A 158 27.30 9.64 3.67
CA VAL A 158 28.32 8.69 3.18
C VAL A 158 29.25 9.38 2.20
N LYS A 159 28.72 10.07 1.19
CA LYS A 159 29.53 10.84 0.22
C LYS A 159 30.38 11.93 0.88
N GLU A 160 29.85 12.62 1.88
CA GLU A 160 30.59 13.61 2.63
C GLU A 160 31.77 12.99 3.37
N ALA A 161 31.55 11.78 3.96
CA ALA A 161 32.61 11.05 4.64
C ALA A 161 33.68 10.55 3.68
N THR A 162 33.29 9.91 2.57
CA THR A 162 34.23 9.40 1.55
C THR A 162 35.00 10.51 0.87
N PHE A 163 34.36 11.65 0.61
CA PHE A 163 35.04 12.84 0.09
C PHE A 163 36.16 13.34 1.02
N ASN A 164 35.96 13.21 2.35
CA ASN A 164 36.96 13.52 3.36
C ASN A 164 37.96 12.35 3.61
N GLY A 165 37.92 11.30 2.80
CA GLY A 165 38.78 10.14 2.91
C GLY A 165 38.47 9.22 4.10
N VAL A 166 37.28 9.31 4.69
CA VAL A 166 36.90 8.59 5.91
C VAL A 166 35.78 7.58 5.61
N ASN A 167 36.10 6.29 5.57
CA ASN A 167 35.15 5.19 5.38
C ASN A 167 34.73 4.57 6.73
N SER A 168 34.15 5.38 7.61
CA SER A 168 33.78 4.97 8.97
C SER A 168 32.33 5.35 9.27
N LEU A 169 31.50 4.35 9.64
CA LEU A 169 30.12 4.60 10.05
C LEU A 169 30.00 5.51 11.27
N ARG A 170 30.96 5.45 12.19
CA ARG A 170 31.00 6.37 13.33
C ARG A 170 31.16 7.83 12.89
N TYR A 171 31.88 8.07 11.82
CA TYR A 171 32.04 9.43 11.27
C TYR A 171 30.75 9.88 10.57
N ILE A 172 30.10 8.97 9.84
CA ILE A 172 28.83 9.23 9.18
C ILE A 172 27.73 9.51 10.22
N ASP A 173 27.68 8.75 11.30
CA ASP A 173 26.76 8.95 12.42
C ASP A 173 26.90 10.38 12.98
N ARG A 174 28.13 10.85 13.14
CA ARG A 174 28.40 12.22 13.59
C ARG A 174 27.95 13.28 12.58
N ILE A 175 28.05 13.01 11.30
CA ILE A 175 27.52 13.90 10.25
C ILE A 175 26.00 13.97 10.35
N LEU A 176 25.32 12.84 10.40
CA LEU A 176 23.86 12.74 10.50
C LEU A 176 23.36 13.47 11.75
N TYR A 177 23.97 13.23 12.89
CA TYR A 177 23.66 13.90 14.15
C TYR A 177 23.82 15.44 14.06
N ASN A 178 24.89 15.93 13.45
CA ASN A 178 25.10 17.35 13.29
C ASN A 178 24.08 17.97 12.31
N TRP A 179 23.71 17.25 11.28
CA TRP A 179 22.68 17.69 10.33
C TRP A 179 21.31 17.75 10.99
N GLU A 180 20.96 16.76 11.80
CA GLU A 180 19.72 16.74 12.56
C GLU A 180 19.64 17.95 13.51
N LYS A 181 20.70 18.22 14.28
CA LYS A 181 20.80 19.43 15.11
C LYS A 181 20.69 20.73 14.34
N GLY A 182 21.19 20.75 13.11
CA GLY A 182 21.11 21.90 12.20
C GLY A 182 19.76 22.02 11.47
N GLY A 183 18.79 21.11 11.72
CA GLY A 183 17.50 21.09 11.06
C GLY A 183 17.55 20.64 9.60
N ILE A 184 18.65 20.00 9.16
CA ILE A 184 18.83 19.48 7.80
C ILE A 184 18.17 18.10 7.72
N LYS A 185 17.09 18.03 6.95
CA LYS A 185 16.27 16.82 6.81
C LYS A 185 16.18 16.28 5.38
N THR A 186 16.63 17.04 4.42
CA THR A 186 16.53 16.69 3.00
C THR A 186 17.85 16.94 2.27
N ARG A 187 18.03 16.26 1.13
CA ARG A 187 19.16 16.52 0.22
C ARG A 187 19.25 17.99 -0.18
N ALA A 188 18.11 18.65 -0.42
CA ALA A 188 18.09 20.06 -0.78
C ALA A 188 18.65 20.98 0.33
N ASP A 189 18.46 20.59 1.59
CA ASP A 189 19.03 21.32 2.73
C ASP A 189 20.56 21.16 2.80
N VAL A 190 21.06 19.96 2.51
CA VAL A 190 22.50 19.68 2.41
C VAL A 190 23.13 20.53 1.30
N GLU A 191 22.52 20.59 0.13
CA GLU A 191 23.01 21.43 -0.98
C GLU A 191 23.03 22.92 -0.64
N LYS A 192 22.00 23.43 0.06
CA LYS A 192 21.97 24.82 0.55
C LYS A 192 23.07 25.10 1.57
N MET A 193 23.36 24.14 2.46
CA MET A 193 24.43 24.27 3.43
C MET A 193 25.80 24.32 2.73
N LYS A 194 26.05 23.45 1.74
CA LYS A 194 27.30 23.38 0.98
C LYS A 194 27.57 24.69 0.16
N ARG A 195 26.53 25.37 -0.33
CA ARG A 195 26.65 26.64 -1.07
C ARG A 195 26.96 27.84 -0.16
N LYS A 196 26.79 27.72 1.15
CA LYS A 196 27.04 28.78 2.13
C LYS A 196 28.44 28.72 2.76
N LYS A 197 29.20 27.65 2.48
CA LYS A 197 30.60 27.49 2.85
C LYS A 197 31.51 27.90 1.68
#